data_4ad8e5e11cb035f3c51ce2dda39a1945
#
_entry.id   4ad8e5e11cb035f3c51ce2dda39a1945
#
_cell.length_a   1.000
_cell.length_b   1.000
_cell.length_c   1.000
_cell.angle_alpha   90.00
_cell.angle_beta   90.00
_cell.angle_gamma   90.00
#
_symmetry.space_group_name_H-M   'P 1'
#
loop_
_entity.id
_entity.type
_entity.pdbx_description
1 polymer ?
#
loop_
_entity_poly.entity_id
_entity_poly.type
_entity_poly.pdbx_seq_one_letter_code
_entity_poly.pdbx_strand_id
1 'polypeptide(L)'
;MKFLFILFITFSSSVIGFSQSPKKAEVVSLNGANIYYEVYGKGEPLIFLHGYASSTKGWLPYISDYLNDFEIYLIDLAGHGKSSLSKERPSVASAAKDIDALMKHLKLKNISAIGFSYGGNVLFQLALLDSGLIKSMISIGACGNWNAKEHPDFLEHFSYKNIDNLKWIRENQSNEAQIKALLDQFPERTAASISDNELKRIQTKTLMVLGDHDNVIPLESAALARKYLPESYLWILPNTGHGAHEGKNKIDFVRVSKEFFSQSWPK
;
A
#
# COMPACT_ATOMS: atom_id res chain seq x y z
N MET A 1 17.70 30.98 -57.30
CA MET A 1 17.18 30.94 -55.92
C MET A 1 16.14 29.84 -55.84
N LYS A 2 16.51 28.69 -55.25
CA LYS A 2 15.58 27.58 -55.03
C LYS A 2 15.12 27.64 -53.57
N PHE A 3 13.82 27.92 -53.34
CA PHE A 3 13.21 27.86 -52.01
C PHE A 3 12.95 26.40 -51.65
N LEU A 4 13.61 25.95 -50.58
CA LEU A 4 13.40 24.62 -49.97
C LEU A 4 12.28 24.75 -48.91
N PHE A 5 11.10 24.23 -49.20
CA PHE A 5 10.03 24.11 -48.22
C PHE A 5 10.32 22.92 -47.28
N ILE A 6 10.70 23.22 -46.03
CA ILE A 6 10.82 22.21 -44.99
C ILE A 6 9.44 22.06 -44.38
N LEU A 7 8.79 20.91 -44.62
CA LEU A 7 7.53 20.52 -44.02
C LEU A 7 7.82 19.99 -42.61
N PHE A 8 7.53 20.79 -41.58
CA PHE A 8 7.54 20.32 -40.18
C PHE A 8 6.32 19.46 -39.96
N ILE A 9 6.50 18.14 -39.97
CA ILE A 9 5.46 17.18 -39.45
C ILE A 9 5.60 17.17 -37.94
N THR A 10 4.72 17.89 -37.24
CA THR A 10 4.54 17.76 -35.79
C THR A 10 3.84 16.45 -35.52
N PHE A 11 4.60 15.43 -35.09
CA PHE A 11 4.02 14.24 -34.49
C PHE A 11 3.45 14.62 -33.12
N SER A 12 2.15 14.91 -33.09
CA SER A 12 1.39 15.00 -31.85
C SER A 12 1.22 13.58 -31.31
N SER A 13 2.13 13.16 -30.44
CA SER A 13 1.94 11.93 -29.65
C SER A 13 0.82 12.18 -28.65
N SER A 14 -0.42 11.85 -29.08
CA SER A 14 -1.55 11.71 -28.18
C SER A 14 -1.21 10.57 -27.20
N VAL A 15 -0.74 10.90 -26.00
CA VAL A 15 -0.71 9.98 -24.87
C VAL A 15 -2.16 9.71 -24.54
N ILE A 16 -2.74 8.65 -25.14
CA ILE A 16 -4.02 8.10 -24.72
C ILE A 16 -3.77 7.48 -23.36
N GLY A 17 -3.96 8.28 -22.31
CA GLY A 17 -4.06 7.77 -20.96
C GLY A 17 -5.32 6.90 -20.89
N PHE A 18 -5.16 5.58 -21.01
CA PHE A 18 -6.21 4.65 -20.68
C PHE A 18 -6.46 4.75 -19.17
N SER A 19 -7.29 5.70 -18.75
CA SER A 19 -7.92 5.67 -17.44
C SER A 19 -8.95 4.56 -17.46
N GLN A 20 -8.56 3.39 -16.94
CA GLN A 20 -9.48 2.27 -16.83
C GLN A 20 -10.44 2.55 -15.70
N SER A 21 -11.73 2.67 -16.02
CA SER A 21 -12.77 2.81 -15.01
C SER A 21 -12.91 1.52 -14.20
N PRO A 22 -13.13 1.61 -12.89
CA PRO A 22 -13.41 0.44 -12.08
C PRO A 22 -14.69 -0.24 -12.55
N LYS A 23 -14.73 -1.57 -12.53
CA LYS A 23 -15.97 -2.32 -12.77
C LYS A 23 -16.96 -2.16 -11.61
N LYS A 24 -16.46 -1.79 -10.43
CA LYS A 24 -17.23 -1.52 -9.23
C LYS A 24 -16.48 -0.50 -8.37
N ALA A 25 -17.21 0.46 -7.81
CA ALA A 25 -16.71 1.42 -6.84
C ALA A 25 -17.81 1.64 -5.79
N GLU A 26 -17.55 1.25 -4.56
CA GLU A 26 -18.56 1.23 -3.49
C GLU A 26 -18.02 1.70 -2.15
N VAL A 27 -18.94 2.05 -1.28
CA VAL A 27 -18.72 2.35 0.13
C VAL A 27 -19.52 1.35 0.96
N VAL A 28 -18.87 0.68 1.91
CA VAL A 28 -19.49 -0.28 2.83
C VAL A 28 -19.30 0.17 4.26
N SER A 29 -20.39 0.17 5.06
CA SER A 29 -20.32 0.50 6.49
C SER A 29 -19.89 -0.73 7.30
N LEU A 30 -18.73 -0.65 7.91
CA LEU A 30 -18.09 -1.73 8.68
C LEU A 30 -17.44 -1.14 9.95
N ASN A 31 -17.60 -1.80 11.09
CA ASN A 31 -16.90 -1.43 12.34
C ASN A 31 -16.99 0.07 12.71
N GLY A 32 -18.08 0.75 12.35
CA GLY A 32 -18.26 2.18 12.64
C GLY A 32 -17.52 3.13 11.70
N ALA A 33 -16.95 2.63 10.61
CA ALA A 33 -16.40 3.41 9.49
C ALA A 33 -17.10 3.05 8.18
N ASN A 34 -17.10 3.99 7.24
CA ASN A 34 -17.48 3.74 5.84
C ASN A 34 -16.20 3.48 5.06
N ILE A 35 -16.03 2.28 4.54
CA ILE A 35 -14.84 1.87 3.78
C ILE A 35 -15.14 1.92 2.29
N TYR A 36 -14.38 2.73 1.56
CA TYR A 36 -14.44 2.81 0.10
C TYR A 36 -13.47 1.82 -0.53
N TYR A 37 -13.91 1.18 -1.62
CA TYR A 37 -13.06 0.34 -2.43
C TYR A 37 -13.46 0.39 -3.91
N GLU A 38 -12.49 0.07 -4.76
CA GLU A 38 -12.65 -0.05 -6.20
C GLU A 38 -12.23 -1.45 -6.66
N VAL A 39 -12.93 -2.00 -7.66
CA VAL A 39 -12.63 -3.33 -8.21
C VAL A 39 -12.34 -3.23 -9.70
N TYR A 40 -11.27 -3.88 -10.14
CA TYR A 40 -10.84 -3.93 -11.54
C TYR A 40 -10.52 -5.35 -11.97
N GLY A 41 -10.50 -5.61 -13.26
CA GLY A 41 -10.06 -6.89 -13.81
C GLY A 41 -10.93 -8.08 -13.41
N LYS A 42 -10.35 -9.26 -13.50
CA LYS A 42 -10.93 -10.56 -13.16
C LYS A 42 -9.80 -11.54 -12.82
N GLY A 43 -10.09 -12.56 -12.06
CA GLY A 43 -9.10 -13.60 -11.71
C GLY A 43 -9.05 -13.83 -10.21
N GLU A 44 -7.88 -14.21 -9.69
CA GLU A 44 -7.68 -14.36 -8.25
C GLU A 44 -7.66 -13.01 -7.54
N PRO A 45 -8.20 -12.92 -6.31
CA PRO A 45 -8.27 -11.65 -5.61
C PRO A 45 -6.89 -11.14 -5.19
N LEU A 46 -6.61 -9.89 -5.56
CA LEU A 46 -5.41 -9.14 -5.16
C LEU A 46 -5.82 -7.81 -4.54
N ILE A 47 -5.55 -7.62 -3.26
CA ILE A 47 -5.80 -6.35 -2.59
C ILE A 47 -4.56 -5.46 -2.58
N PHE A 48 -4.78 -4.15 -2.68
CA PHE A 48 -3.75 -3.13 -2.54
C PHE A 48 -4.09 -2.19 -1.39
N LEU A 49 -3.17 -2.05 -0.44
CA LEU A 49 -3.27 -1.14 0.69
C LEU A 49 -2.22 -0.04 0.56
N HIS A 50 -2.67 1.22 0.56
CA HIS A 50 -1.82 2.40 0.38
C HIS A 50 -1.05 2.79 1.64
N GLY A 51 -0.03 3.65 1.47
CA GLY A 51 0.72 4.26 2.55
C GLY A 51 -0.09 5.30 3.34
N TYR A 52 0.45 5.73 4.50
CA TYR A 52 -0.22 6.72 5.34
C TYR A 52 -0.49 8.02 4.59
N ALA A 53 -1.65 8.61 4.85
CA ALA A 53 -2.15 9.83 4.21
C ALA A 53 -2.27 9.78 2.68
N SER A 54 -2.13 8.60 2.05
CA SER A 54 -2.41 8.34 0.64
C SER A 54 -3.85 7.85 0.44
N SER A 55 -4.14 7.28 -0.71
CA SER A 55 -5.44 6.69 -1.07
C SER A 55 -5.28 5.65 -2.19
N THR A 56 -6.39 5.10 -2.67
CA THR A 56 -6.44 4.24 -3.88
C THR A 56 -5.74 4.86 -5.07
N LYS A 57 -5.67 6.19 -5.16
CA LYS A 57 -5.00 6.92 -6.26
C LYS A 57 -3.54 6.52 -6.45
N GLY A 58 -2.81 6.20 -5.35
CA GLY A 58 -1.42 5.77 -5.42
C GLY A 58 -1.20 4.48 -6.21
N TRP A 59 -2.23 3.64 -6.30
CA TRP A 59 -2.17 2.35 -6.99
C TRP A 59 -2.74 2.36 -8.41
N LEU A 60 -3.43 3.44 -8.83
CA LEU A 60 -3.97 3.56 -10.20
C LEU A 60 -2.93 3.31 -11.30
N PRO A 61 -1.67 3.79 -11.18
CA PRO A 61 -0.65 3.53 -12.20
C PRO A 61 -0.28 2.06 -12.40
N TYR A 62 -0.66 1.17 -11.45
CA TYR A 62 -0.32 -0.25 -11.47
C TYR A 62 -1.43 -1.15 -12.01
N ILE A 63 -2.66 -0.64 -12.10
CA ILE A 63 -3.83 -1.47 -12.47
C ILE A 63 -3.60 -2.22 -13.77
N SER A 64 -3.17 -1.52 -14.83
CA SER A 64 -2.94 -2.13 -16.15
C SER A 64 -1.96 -3.29 -16.14
N ASP A 65 -1.03 -3.30 -15.18
CA ASP A 65 0.01 -4.31 -15.09
C ASP A 65 -0.53 -5.64 -14.52
N TYR A 66 -1.64 -5.61 -13.75
CA TYR A 66 -2.19 -6.78 -13.04
C TYR A 66 -3.55 -7.28 -13.56
N LEU A 67 -4.25 -6.51 -14.39
CA LEU A 67 -5.62 -6.79 -14.83
C LEU A 67 -5.86 -8.15 -15.48
N ASN A 68 -4.85 -8.68 -16.17
CA ASN A 68 -5.00 -9.93 -16.91
C ASN A 68 -4.95 -11.15 -16.00
N ASP A 69 -4.37 -11.00 -14.81
CA ASP A 69 -4.06 -12.10 -13.91
C ASP A 69 -4.92 -12.07 -12.64
N PHE A 70 -5.40 -10.86 -12.24
CA PHE A 70 -6.02 -10.65 -10.94
C PHE A 70 -7.34 -9.88 -11.02
N GLU A 71 -8.23 -10.18 -10.09
CA GLU A 71 -9.30 -9.29 -9.67
C GLU A 71 -8.75 -8.37 -8.58
N ILE A 72 -8.54 -7.11 -8.94
CA ILE A 72 -7.83 -6.12 -8.13
C ILE A 72 -8.82 -5.37 -7.26
N TYR A 73 -8.52 -5.26 -5.97
CA TYR A 73 -9.27 -4.46 -4.99
C TYR A 73 -8.36 -3.35 -4.47
N LEU A 74 -8.61 -2.11 -4.88
CA LEU A 74 -7.99 -0.93 -4.28
C LEU A 74 -8.86 -0.46 -3.13
N ILE A 75 -8.29 -0.26 -1.94
CA ILE A 75 -9.06 0.04 -0.74
C ILE A 75 -8.52 1.32 -0.11
N ASP A 76 -9.39 2.30 0.15
CA ASP A 76 -9.07 3.43 1.00
C ASP A 76 -9.21 2.99 2.47
N LEU A 77 -8.11 3.00 3.21
CA LEU A 77 -8.11 2.67 4.63
C LEU A 77 -8.94 3.66 5.44
N ALA A 78 -9.51 3.24 6.57
CA ALA A 78 -10.34 4.11 7.40
C ALA A 78 -9.67 5.45 7.71
N GLY A 79 -10.38 6.55 7.45
CA GLY A 79 -9.86 7.90 7.59
C GLY A 79 -9.03 8.42 6.43
N HIS A 80 -8.89 7.67 5.35
CA HIS A 80 -8.15 8.05 4.15
C HIS A 80 -9.06 8.11 2.91
N GLY A 81 -8.65 8.90 1.93
CA GLY A 81 -9.31 8.96 0.63
C GLY A 81 -10.81 9.27 0.74
N LYS A 82 -11.63 8.38 0.20
CA LYS A 82 -13.08 8.43 0.26
C LYS A 82 -13.68 7.66 1.45
N SER A 83 -12.84 6.97 2.25
CA SER A 83 -13.28 6.31 3.47
C SER A 83 -13.47 7.31 4.60
N SER A 84 -14.48 7.07 5.46
CA SER A 84 -14.72 7.95 6.61
C SER A 84 -13.74 7.69 7.75
N LEU A 85 -13.63 8.66 8.65
CA LEU A 85 -13.00 8.44 9.96
C LEU A 85 -13.76 7.34 10.72
N SER A 86 -13.03 6.44 11.37
CA SER A 86 -13.61 5.47 12.28
C SER A 86 -14.05 6.15 13.58
N LYS A 87 -15.12 5.63 14.21
CA LYS A 87 -15.52 6.01 15.56
C LYS A 87 -14.62 5.38 16.63
N GLU A 88 -13.93 4.31 16.31
CA GLU A 88 -12.96 3.66 17.20
C GLU A 88 -11.62 4.41 17.18
N ARG A 89 -10.81 4.21 18.23
CA ARG A 89 -9.45 4.75 18.28
C ARG A 89 -8.61 4.18 17.13
N PRO A 90 -8.07 5.05 16.27
CA PRO A 90 -7.34 4.60 15.10
C PRO A 90 -6.00 3.95 15.48
N SER A 91 -5.69 2.83 14.83
CA SER A 91 -4.42 2.11 14.96
C SER A 91 -4.21 1.18 13.76
N VAL A 92 -3.00 0.65 13.59
CA VAL A 92 -2.74 -0.39 12.58
C VAL A 92 -3.63 -1.62 12.81
N ALA A 93 -3.86 -1.98 14.07
CA ALA A 93 -4.71 -3.12 14.42
C ALA A 93 -6.20 -2.87 14.10
N SER A 94 -6.73 -1.65 14.34
CA SER A 94 -8.12 -1.34 13.95
C SER A 94 -8.28 -1.32 12.44
N ALA A 95 -7.30 -0.79 11.69
CA ALA A 95 -7.32 -0.84 10.23
C ALA A 95 -7.31 -2.29 9.70
N ALA A 96 -6.53 -3.19 10.31
CA ALA A 96 -6.56 -4.61 9.96
C ALA A 96 -7.93 -5.26 10.20
N LYS A 97 -8.62 -4.91 11.30
CA LYS A 97 -10.00 -5.38 11.56
C LYS A 97 -11.01 -4.87 10.53
N ASP A 98 -10.84 -3.64 10.05
CA ASP A 98 -11.70 -3.08 8.99
C ASP A 98 -11.49 -3.83 7.67
N ILE A 99 -10.25 -4.15 7.32
CA ILE A 99 -9.94 -4.94 6.12
C ILE A 99 -10.47 -6.38 6.26
N ASP A 100 -10.30 -7.02 7.40
CA ASP A 100 -10.85 -8.35 7.68
C ASP A 100 -12.38 -8.37 7.50
N ALA A 101 -13.07 -7.39 8.09
CA ALA A 101 -14.51 -7.24 7.94
C ALA A 101 -14.93 -7.01 6.48
N LEU A 102 -14.16 -6.21 5.72
CA LEU A 102 -14.41 -5.99 4.29
C LEU A 102 -14.22 -7.30 3.50
N MET A 103 -13.17 -8.06 3.75
CA MET A 103 -12.94 -9.34 3.07
C MET A 103 -14.08 -10.33 3.35
N LYS A 104 -14.55 -10.41 4.61
CA LYS A 104 -15.69 -11.23 4.99
C LYS A 104 -16.99 -10.77 4.32
N HIS A 105 -17.23 -9.47 4.24
CA HIS A 105 -18.38 -8.90 3.53
C HIS A 105 -18.37 -9.26 2.05
N LEU A 106 -17.20 -9.16 1.41
CA LEU A 106 -16.99 -9.52 0.00
C LEU A 106 -16.89 -11.03 -0.23
N LYS A 107 -16.87 -11.85 0.83
CA LYS A 107 -16.69 -13.31 0.80
C LYS A 107 -15.38 -13.75 0.14
N LEU A 108 -14.35 -12.91 0.23
CA LEU A 108 -13.02 -13.19 -0.30
C LEU A 108 -12.23 -14.08 0.67
N LYS A 109 -11.49 -15.02 0.11
CA LYS A 109 -10.61 -15.96 0.82
C LYS A 109 -9.37 -16.22 -0.02
N ASN A 110 -8.29 -16.69 0.60
CA ASN A 110 -7.04 -17.03 -0.09
C ASN A 110 -6.53 -15.87 -0.97
N ILE A 111 -6.59 -14.64 -0.45
CA ILE A 111 -6.21 -13.44 -1.20
C ILE A 111 -4.70 -13.30 -1.32
N SER A 112 -4.25 -12.67 -2.41
CA SER A 112 -2.94 -12.05 -2.50
C SER A 112 -3.03 -10.59 -2.07
N ALA A 113 -1.94 -10.03 -1.52
CA ALA A 113 -1.97 -8.67 -1.00
C ALA A 113 -0.67 -7.91 -1.27
N ILE A 114 -0.78 -6.64 -1.61
CA ILE A 114 0.35 -5.69 -1.67
C ILE A 114 0.03 -4.54 -0.74
N GLY A 115 0.96 -4.21 0.17
CA GLY A 115 0.82 -3.08 1.09
C GLY A 115 2.08 -2.22 1.10
N PHE A 116 1.90 -0.91 0.98
CA PHE A 116 2.99 0.05 1.08
C PHE A 116 2.99 0.72 2.45
N SER A 117 4.16 0.78 3.12
CA SER A 117 4.37 1.53 4.36
C SER A 117 3.31 1.18 5.42
N TYR A 118 2.43 2.11 5.76
CA TYR A 118 1.29 1.87 6.66
C TYR A 118 0.45 0.67 6.22
N GLY A 119 0.11 0.57 4.92
CA GLY A 119 -0.61 -0.58 4.36
C GLY A 119 0.13 -1.91 4.52
N GLY A 120 1.47 -1.90 4.45
CA GLY A 120 2.30 -3.06 4.74
C GLY A 120 2.20 -3.50 6.21
N ASN A 121 2.25 -2.56 7.16
CA ASN A 121 2.04 -2.86 8.58
C ASN A 121 0.61 -3.37 8.87
N VAL A 122 -0.40 -2.85 8.16
CA VAL A 122 -1.79 -3.37 8.24
C VAL A 122 -1.83 -4.83 7.76
N LEU A 123 -1.11 -5.21 6.70
CA LEU A 123 -1.05 -6.59 6.23
C LEU A 123 -0.44 -7.54 7.27
N PHE A 124 0.62 -7.14 7.97
CA PHE A 124 1.18 -7.95 9.06
C PHE A 124 0.17 -8.19 10.19
N GLN A 125 -0.57 -7.16 10.60
CA GLN A 125 -1.62 -7.29 11.60
C GLN A 125 -2.80 -8.13 11.11
N LEU A 126 -3.16 -8.02 9.84
CA LEU A 126 -4.22 -8.82 9.22
C LEU A 126 -3.84 -10.31 9.17
N ALA A 127 -2.59 -10.62 8.82
CA ALA A 127 -2.08 -12.00 8.81
C ALA A 127 -2.04 -12.65 10.21
N LEU A 128 -1.87 -11.83 11.27
CA LEU A 128 -2.00 -12.29 12.66
C LEU A 128 -3.46 -12.49 13.08
N LEU A 129 -4.35 -11.60 12.65
CA LEU A 129 -5.75 -11.60 13.00
C LEU A 129 -6.51 -12.78 12.36
N ASP A 130 -6.26 -13.04 11.08
CA ASP A 130 -6.86 -14.13 10.30
C ASP A 130 -5.78 -14.85 9.47
N SER A 131 -5.19 -15.87 10.06
CA SER A 131 -4.05 -16.62 9.49
C SER A 131 -4.37 -17.39 8.20
N GLY A 132 -5.66 -17.56 7.87
CA GLY A 132 -6.10 -18.25 6.65
C GLY A 132 -6.54 -17.33 5.51
N LEU A 133 -6.62 -16.02 5.76
CA LEU A 133 -7.15 -15.07 4.79
C LEU A 133 -6.15 -14.78 3.65
N ILE A 134 -4.89 -14.48 4.01
CA ILE A 134 -3.86 -14.09 3.06
C ILE A 134 -2.97 -15.29 2.72
N LYS A 135 -2.97 -15.74 1.47
CA LYS A 135 -2.07 -16.80 1.00
C LYS A 135 -0.65 -16.30 0.76
N SER A 136 -0.50 -15.08 0.25
CA SER A 136 0.78 -14.44 -0.01
C SER A 136 0.67 -12.93 0.05
N MET A 137 1.69 -12.27 0.60
CA MET A 137 1.72 -10.82 0.69
C MET A 137 3.07 -10.21 0.32
N ILE A 138 3.03 -9.03 -0.25
CA ILE A 138 4.20 -8.17 -0.48
C ILE A 138 4.07 -6.95 0.42
N SER A 139 5.04 -6.76 1.30
CA SER A 139 5.14 -5.60 2.17
C SER A 139 6.27 -4.69 1.69
N ILE A 140 5.95 -3.47 1.31
CA ILE A 140 6.91 -2.50 0.78
C ILE A 140 7.16 -1.44 1.84
N GLY A 141 8.42 -1.24 2.23
CA GLY A 141 8.78 -0.24 3.24
C GLY A 141 8.07 -0.47 4.58
N ALA A 142 7.87 -1.74 4.98
CA ALA A 142 7.28 -2.11 6.26
C ALA A 142 7.70 -3.53 6.67
N CYS A 143 7.83 -3.76 7.97
CA CYS A 143 8.26 -5.05 8.54
C CYS A 143 7.54 -5.41 9.85
N GLY A 144 6.37 -4.82 10.12
CA GLY A 144 5.56 -5.10 11.30
C GLY A 144 5.92 -4.28 12.54
N ASN A 145 7.03 -3.55 12.54
CA ASN A 145 7.47 -2.71 13.65
C ASN A 145 7.82 -1.31 13.15
N TRP A 146 7.19 -0.31 13.73
CA TRP A 146 7.50 1.10 13.53
C TRP A 146 6.81 1.97 14.58
N ASN A 147 7.50 3.00 15.07
CA ASN A 147 6.95 3.90 16.07
C ASN A 147 7.38 5.35 15.77
N ALA A 148 6.42 6.18 15.35
CA ALA A 148 6.66 7.60 15.04
C ALA A 148 7.31 8.38 16.19
N LYS A 149 7.05 8.00 17.45
CA LYS A 149 7.60 8.69 18.64
C LYS A 149 9.12 8.53 18.77
N GLU A 150 9.70 7.54 18.10
CA GLU A 150 11.15 7.34 18.02
C GLU A 150 11.80 8.16 16.90
N HIS A 151 10.98 8.87 16.10
CA HIS A 151 11.39 9.65 14.94
C HIS A 151 10.83 11.09 15.01
N PRO A 152 11.40 11.97 15.85
CA PRO A 152 10.89 13.34 16.06
C PRO A 152 10.76 14.16 14.76
N ASP A 153 11.68 13.97 13.81
CA ASP A 153 11.66 14.67 12.52
C ASP A 153 10.43 14.29 11.69
N PHE A 154 9.98 13.03 11.77
CA PHE A 154 8.73 12.59 11.16
C PHE A 154 7.51 13.21 11.83
N LEU A 155 7.50 13.30 13.15
CA LEU A 155 6.40 13.95 13.88
C LEU A 155 6.28 15.42 13.49
N GLU A 156 7.40 16.11 13.35
CA GLU A 156 7.41 17.49 12.88
C GLU A 156 6.96 17.60 11.44
N HIS A 157 7.47 16.75 10.56
CA HIS A 157 7.13 16.72 9.14
C HIS A 157 5.63 16.48 8.93
N PHE A 158 5.07 15.41 9.53
CA PHE A 158 3.65 15.06 9.47
C PHE A 158 2.80 15.83 10.49
N SER A 159 2.99 17.13 10.61
CA SER A 159 2.16 18.01 11.44
C SER A 159 1.34 18.95 10.56
N TYR A 160 0.15 19.33 11.05
CA TYR A 160 -0.75 20.21 10.29
C TYR A 160 -0.13 21.58 9.98
N LYS A 161 0.81 22.08 10.80
CA LYS A 161 1.57 23.30 10.53
C LYS A 161 2.39 23.24 9.23
N ASN A 162 2.72 22.01 8.76
CA ASN A 162 3.52 21.80 7.56
C ASN A 162 2.68 21.39 6.33
N ILE A 163 1.35 21.51 6.40
CA ILE A 163 0.44 21.01 5.36
C ILE A 163 0.72 21.62 3.97
N ASP A 164 1.24 22.85 3.90
CA ASP A 164 1.58 23.48 2.63
C ASP A 164 2.77 22.81 1.92
N ASN A 165 3.63 22.11 2.66
CA ASN A 165 4.70 21.27 2.14
C ASN A 165 4.22 19.84 1.81
N LEU A 166 3.02 19.47 2.26
CA LEU A 166 2.41 18.16 2.12
C LEU A 166 1.21 18.18 1.15
N LYS A 167 1.34 18.91 0.03
CA LYS A 167 0.25 19.11 -0.95
C LYS A 167 -0.34 17.79 -1.43
N TRP A 168 0.48 16.76 -1.58
CA TRP A 168 0.05 15.43 -1.98
C TRP A 168 -0.99 14.83 -1.01
N ILE A 169 -0.97 15.20 0.28
CA ILE A 169 -2.00 14.77 1.24
C ILE A 169 -3.35 15.37 0.83
N ARG A 170 -3.39 16.67 0.51
CA ARG A 170 -4.63 17.34 0.05
C ARG A 170 -5.20 16.70 -1.21
N GLU A 171 -4.35 16.28 -2.12
CA GLU A 171 -4.75 15.64 -3.37
C GLU A 171 -5.36 14.25 -3.16
N ASN A 172 -5.02 13.60 -2.05
CA ASN A 172 -5.47 12.25 -1.70
C ASN A 172 -6.69 12.21 -0.79
N GLN A 173 -6.99 13.29 -0.03
CA GLN A 173 -8.06 13.29 0.96
C GLN A 173 -9.33 14.00 0.46
N SER A 174 -10.48 13.64 1.05
CA SER A 174 -11.78 14.17 0.65
C SER A 174 -12.08 15.55 1.21
N ASN A 175 -11.52 15.91 2.36
CA ASN A 175 -11.77 17.18 3.03
C ASN A 175 -10.71 17.55 4.09
N GLU A 176 -10.71 18.81 4.52
CA GLU A 176 -9.73 19.36 5.44
C GLU A 176 -9.82 18.75 6.86
N ALA A 177 -11.02 18.41 7.33
CA ALA A 177 -11.19 17.77 8.64
C ALA A 177 -10.52 16.40 8.69
N GLN A 178 -10.59 15.65 7.59
CA GLN A 178 -9.91 14.36 7.44
C GLN A 178 -8.39 14.54 7.43
N ILE A 179 -7.87 15.51 6.69
CA ILE A 179 -6.44 15.84 6.65
C ILE A 179 -5.94 16.16 8.06
N LYS A 180 -6.65 17.05 8.77
CA LYS A 180 -6.29 17.42 10.13
C LYS A 180 -6.28 16.21 11.07
N ALA A 181 -7.31 15.36 11.01
CA ALA A 181 -7.39 14.16 11.84
C ALA A 181 -6.25 13.16 11.54
N LEU A 182 -5.86 13.01 10.27
CA LEU A 182 -4.71 12.17 9.91
C LEU A 182 -3.42 12.71 10.52
N LEU A 183 -3.15 14.00 10.37
CA LEU A 183 -1.91 14.61 10.88
C LEU A 183 -1.86 14.64 12.41
N ASP A 184 -2.96 15.00 13.07
CA ASP A 184 -3.05 15.05 14.54
C ASP A 184 -2.93 13.63 15.17
N GLN A 185 -3.36 12.58 14.48
CA GLN A 185 -3.36 11.20 14.98
C GLN A 185 -2.24 10.34 14.37
N PHE A 186 -1.28 10.96 13.66
CA PHE A 186 -0.21 10.25 12.98
C PHE A 186 0.53 9.26 13.88
N PRO A 187 0.97 9.62 15.11
CA PRO A 187 1.72 8.69 15.97
C PRO A 187 0.93 7.46 16.37
N GLU A 188 -0.35 7.63 16.71
CA GLU A 188 -1.21 6.54 17.19
C GLU A 188 -1.64 5.62 16.04
N ARG A 189 -1.96 6.23 14.87
CA ARG A 189 -2.42 5.48 13.70
C ARG A 189 -1.34 4.60 13.11
N THR A 190 -0.10 5.08 13.11
CA THR A 190 1.01 4.42 12.41
C THR A 190 1.82 3.48 13.29
N ALA A 191 1.68 3.56 14.61
CA ALA A 191 2.40 2.68 15.52
C ALA A 191 2.10 1.22 15.24
N ALA A 192 3.15 0.48 14.89
CA ALA A 192 3.13 -0.96 14.65
C ALA A 192 4.13 -1.62 15.60
N SER A 193 3.69 -2.64 16.31
CA SER A 193 4.54 -3.41 17.22
C SER A 193 4.10 -4.87 17.19
N ILE A 194 4.88 -5.69 16.50
CA ILE A 194 4.68 -7.13 16.41
C ILE A 194 5.90 -7.79 17.04
N SER A 195 5.68 -8.55 18.10
CA SER A 195 6.76 -9.26 18.79
C SER A 195 7.35 -10.39 17.95
N ASP A 196 8.58 -10.81 18.27
CA ASP A 196 9.24 -11.94 17.62
C ASP A 196 8.37 -13.22 17.64
N ASN A 197 7.62 -13.44 18.74
CA ASN A 197 6.73 -14.60 18.85
C ASN A 197 5.48 -14.47 17.97
N GLU A 198 4.97 -13.27 17.75
CA GLU A 198 3.87 -13.04 16.81
C GLU A 198 4.35 -13.19 15.37
N LEU A 199 5.55 -12.69 15.01
CA LEU A 199 6.13 -12.91 13.69
C LEU A 199 6.23 -14.40 13.34
N LYS A 200 6.64 -15.25 14.29
CA LYS A 200 6.69 -16.72 14.11
C LYS A 200 5.33 -17.37 13.82
N ARG A 201 4.24 -16.71 14.20
CA ARG A 201 2.87 -17.21 13.96
C ARG A 201 2.35 -16.88 12.57
N ILE A 202 2.97 -15.94 11.87
CA ILE A 202 2.56 -15.54 10.51
C ILE A 202 3.09 -16.60 9.53
N GLN A 203 2.18 -17.45 9.05
CA GLN A 203 2.50 -18.52 8.08
C GLN A 203 2.32 -18.05 6.62
N THR A 204 1.88 -16.82 6.45
CA THR A 204 1.68 -16.21 5.13
C THR A 204 3.01 -16.07 4.39
N LYS A 205 3.09 -16.57 3.16
CA LYS A 205 4.24 -16.35 2.27
C LYS A 205 4.45 -14.86 2.06
N THR A 206 5.57 -14.31 2.53
CA THR A 206 5.81 -12.87 2.64
C THR A 206 7.06 -12.45 1.87
N LEU A 207 6.93 -11.47 0.96
CA LEU A 207 8.06 -10.75 0.36
C LEU A 207 8.13 -9.35 0.96
N MET A 208 9.23 -9.04 1.65
CA MET A 208 9.53 -7.69 2.10
C MET A 208 10.41 -6.99 1.07
N VAL A 209 10.00 -5.80 0.63
CA VAL A 209 10.67 -4.99 -0.40
C VAL A 209 11.09 -3.67 0.22
N LEU A 210 12.39 -3.37 0.23
CA LEU A 210 12.96 -2.15 0.82
C LEU A 210 13.98 -1.52 -0.11
N GLY A 211 14.15 -0.20 0.00
CA GLY A 211 15.32 0.48 -0.52
C GLY A 211 16.48 0.45 0.48
N ASP A 212 17.72 0.41 -0.01
CA ASP A 212 18.92 0.46 0.85
C ASP A 212 19.14 1.84 1.51
N HIS A 213 18.48 2.87 0.99
CA HIS A 213 18.44 4.23 1.55
C HIS A 213 17.06 4.58 2.13
N ASP A 214 16.28 3.57 2.57
CA ASP A 214 15.02 3.82 3.25
C ASP A 214 15.30 4.49 4.61
N ASN A 215 14.89 5.75 4.73
CA ASN A 215 15.07 6.55 5.95
C ASN A 215 13.90 6.41 6.95
N VAL A 216 12.88 5.61 6.61
CA VAL A 216 11.72 5.32 7.48
C VAL A 216 11.90 3.98 8.16
N ILE A 217 12.23 2.94 7.40
CA ILE A 217 12.37 1.58 7.90
C ILE A 217 13.84 1.13 7.78
N PRO A 218 14.57 1.02 8.90
CA PRO A 218 15.93 0.51 8.90
C PRO A 218 16.01 -0.92 8.36
N LEU A 219 17.05 -1.22 7.60
CA LEU A 219 17.27 -2.58 7.04
C LEU A 219 17.39 -3.64 8.13
N GLU A 220 17.91 -3.27 9.30
CA GLU A 220 18.04 -4.14 10.46
C GLU A 220 16.66 -4.63 10.95
N SER A 221 15.64 -3.77 10.89
CA SER A 221 14.26 -4.14 11.25
C SER A 221 13.71 -5.20 10.29
N ALA A 222 13.97 -5.05 8.99
CA ALA A 222 13.54 -6.03 7.98
C ALA A 222 14.33 -7.35 8.11
N ALA A 223 15.63 -7.29 8.39
CA ALA A 223 16.47 -8.47 8.63
C ALA A 223 15.99 -9.24 9.88
N LEU A 224 15.61 -8.51 10.95
CA LEU A 224 15.03 -9.09 12.16
C LEU A 224 13.69 -9.76 11.86
N ALA A 225 12.77 -9.08 11.15
CA ALA A 225 11.50 -9.66 10.75
C ALA A 225 11.70 -10.92 9.90
N ARG A 226 12.63 -10.89 8.94
CA ARG A 226 12.99 -12.05 8.09
C ARG A 226 13.47 -13.25 8.92
N LYS A 227 14.17 -13.00 10.02
CA LYS A 227 14.68 -14.06 10.93
C LYS A 227 13.54 -14.86 11.58
N TYR A 228 12.43 -14.19 11.89
CA TYR A 228 11.34 -14.79 12.66
C TYR A 228 10.13 -15.21 11.81
N LEU A 229 9.94 -14.63 10.62
CA LEU A 229 8.89 -15.03 9.69
C LEU A 229 9.23 -16.36 9.02
N PRO A 230 8.44 -17.42 9.20
CA PRO A 230 8.78 -18.76 8.70
C PRO A 230 8.93 -18.84 7.18
N GLU A 231 8.01 -18.24 6.43
CA GLU A 231 8.02 -18.25 4.97
C GLU A 231 8.16 -16.82 4.43
N SER A 232 9.38 -16.30 4.46
CA SER A 232 9.63 -14.92 4.06
C SER A 232 10.87 -14.75 3.19
N TYR A 233 10.85 -13.71 2.38
CA TYR A 233 11.89 -13.31 1.44
C TYR A 233 12.15 -11.82 1.61
N LEU A 234 13.38 -11.39 1.33
CA LEU A 234 13.80 -10.00 1.43
C LEU A 234 14.41 -9.56 0.10
N TRP A 235 13.86 -8.51 -0.48
CA TRP A 235 14.37 -7.87 -1.68
C TRP A 235 14.76 -6.43 -1.38
N ILE A 236 16.06 -6.15 -1.40
CA ILE A 236 16.63 -4.83 -1.16
C ILE A 236 17.04 -4.23 -2.50
N LEU A 237 16.52 -3.04 -2.82
CA LEU A 237 16.82 -2.32 -4.05
C LEU A 237 17.91 -1.28 -3.81
N PRO A 238 19.00 -1.30 -4.60
CA PRO A 238 20.11 -0.37 -4.42
C PRO A 238 19.73 1.06 -4.84
N ASN A 239 20.32 2.04 -4.15
CA ASN A 239 20.13 3.47 -4.39
C ASN A 239 18.64 3.86 -4.45
N THR A 240 17.88 3.40 -3.47
CA THR A 240 16.43 3.51 -3.41
C THR A 240 15.97 3.87 -1.99
N GLY A 241 15.08 4.86 -1.89
CA GLY A 241 14.46 5.27 -0.63
C GLY A 241 13.20 4.44 -0.30
N HIS A 242 12.30 5.04 0.50
CA HIS A 242 11.10 4.39 1.05
C HIS A 242 10.12 3.85 0.00
N GLY A 243 9.91 4.55 -1.12
CA GLY A 243 9.04 4.12 -2.23
C GLY A 243 9.71 3.10 -3.16
N ALA A 244 10.15 1.96 -2.65
CA ALA A 244 10.94 0.98 -3.38
C ALA A 244 10.27 0.39 -4.64
N HIS A 245 8.95 0.52 -4.78
CA HIS A 245 8.15 0.05 -5.93
C HIS A 245 7.96 1.10 -7.02
N GLU A 246 8.40 2.35 -6.81
CA GLU A 246 8.07 3.50 -7.65
C GLU A 246 9.19 3.86 -8.63
N GLY A 247 8.87 4.79 -9.54
CA GLY A 247 9.82 5.39 -10.45
C GLY A 247 10.56 4.37 -11.32
N LYS A 248 11.89 4.40 -11.30
CA LYS A 248 12.75 3.49 -12.08
C LYS A 248 12.55 2.01 -11.76
N ASN A 249 12.08 1.72 -10.55
CA ASN A 249 11.92 0.34 -10.06
C ASN A 249 10.58 -0.30 -10.43
N LYS A 250 9.60 0.48 -10.94
CA LYS A 250 8.23 -0.01 -11.18
C LYS A 250 8.19 -1.26 -12.05
N ILE A 251 8.94 -1.27 -13.15
CA ILE A 251 8.93 -2.40 -14.10
C ILE A 251 9.40 -3.68 -13.43
N ASP A 252 10.51 -3.62 -12.70
CA ASP A 252 11.06 -4.77 -11.98
C ASP A 252 10.15 -5.18 -10.82
N PHE A 253 9.57 -4.21 -10.11
CA PHE A 253 8.61 -4.49 -9.04
C PHE A 253 7.40 -5.27 -9.56
N VAL A 254 6.80 -4.85 -10.67
CA VAL A 254 5.66 -5.55 -11.29
C VAL A 254 6.06 -6.96 -11.70
N ARG A 255 7.19 -7.14 -12.38
CA ARG A 255 7.70 -8.45 -12.79
C ARG A 255 7.90 -9.38 -11.59
N VAL A 256 8.67 -8.94 -10.59
CA VAL A 256 9.00 -9.76 -9.41
C VAL A 256 7.74 -10.07 -8.58
N SER A 257 6.82 -9.11 -8.42
CA SER A 257 5.57 -9.34 -7.68
C SER A 257 4.68 -10.39 -8.36
N LYS A 258 4.56 -10.37 -9.68
CA LYS A 258 3.81 -11.39 -10.43
C LYS A 258 4.46 -12.77 -10.33
N GLU A 259 5.78 -12.85 -10.42
CA GLU A 259 6.54 -14.08 -10.19
C GLU A 259 6.31 -14.59 -8.76
N PHE A 260 6.36 -13.72 -7.76
CA PHE A 260 6.16 -14.06 -6.36
C PHE A 260 4.76 -14.65 -6.09
N PHE A 261 3.73 -14.09 -6.70
CA PHE A 261 2.35 -14.60 -6.55
C PHE A 261 2.09 -15.87 -7.36
N SER A 262 2.91 -16.15 -8.35
CA SER A 262 2.78 -17.38 -9.14
C SER A 262 3.26 -18.61 -8.37
N GLN A 263 2.88 -19.81 -8.86
CA GLN A 263 3.37 -21.07 -8.32
C GLN A 263 4.85 -21.35 -8.67
N SER A 264 5.42 -20.59 -9.59
CA SER A 264 6.79 -20.75 -10.08
C SER A 264 7.85 -20.09 -9.20
N TRP A 265 7.47 -19.38 -8.13
CA TRP A 265 8.45 -18.79 -7.21
C TRP A 265 9.30 -19.89 -6.56
N PRO A 266 10.65 -19.80 -6.64
CA PRO A 266 11.53 -20.80 -6.04
C PRO A 266 11.33 -20.90 -4.53
N LYS A 267 11.35 -22.13 -3.99
CA LYS A 267 11.29 -22.38 -2.54
C LYS A 267 12.67 -22.25 -1.92
#